data_51a8e11c01fdefb5c7cf86090d1a3c7b
#
_entry.id   51a8e11c01fdefb5c7cf86090d1a3c7b
#
_cell.length_a   1.000
_cell.length_b   1.000
_cell.length_c   1.000
_cell.angle_alpha   90.00
_cell.angle_beta   90.00
_cell.angle_gamma   90.00
#
_symmetry.space_group_name_H-M   'P 1'
#
loop_
_entity.id
_entity.type
_entity.pdbx_description
1 polymer ?
#
loop_
_entity_poly.entity_id
_entity_poly.type
_entity_poly.pdbx_seq_one_letter_code
_entity_poly.pdbx_strand_id
1 'polypeptide(L)'
;MNYSEIFHFMRPELTLIVTIALLFLFDLFAPERLRRYFHPLACVLLTVQILVNIVPTPDSGQLFGGMYQYEPMQSIVKSMLAIGTFVVFLQSNEWLRREDTAHKRGEFYLLTLSTLLGMYFMISAGNFLMFFLGMELASIPMACLIAFDKYRHNSAEAGAKYILCALFSSGLMLYGISFIYGTAGTLYFDDIRLDGSPLQIMALVFFFSGLGFKLSLVPFHLWTADAYQGAPTTVTSYLSVISKGSAAFVLMTILIKVFAPMVQEWRTILFVVIILSITVANLFAIRQQNLKRFLAFSSISQAGYIMLGVIGGSALGMTSLVYYILVYMAANLAIFGIVSAVEQHTDGKVCIEDYNGFYRTNPKLAVLMTLSLFSLAGIPPFAGFFSKFFIFAAASKEGFHLLVFIALLNTVISLYYYLLVVKAMFITPGEHPIPTFRSDRGTRLSLALCTAGVLLLGIASVVYDSIGAFAFGM
;
A
#
# COMPACT_ATOMS: atom_id res chain seq x y z
N MET A 1 -31.13 -11.25 -12.47
CA MET A 1 -29.67 -11.11 -12.30
C MET A 1 -29.02 -11.68 -13.55
N ASN A 2 -28.35 -10.86 -14.33
CA ASN A 2 -27.80 -11.30 -15.63
C ASN A 2 -26.35 -11.78 -15.37
N TYR A 3 -26.10 -13.08 -15.59
CA TYR A 3 -24.76 -13.66 -15.35
C TYR A 3 -23.67 -13.01 -16.21
N SER A 4 -24.03 -12.52 -17.42
CA SER A 4 -23.09 -11.81 -18.30
C SER A 4 -22.59 -10.51 -17.68
N GLU A 5 -23.44 -9.76 -16.96
CA GLU A 5 -23.06 -8.53 -16.26
C GLU A 5 -22.11 -8.80 -15.09
N ILE A 6 -22.34 -9.91 -14.36
CA ILE A 6 -21.43 -10.32 -13.27
C ILE A 6 -20.03 -10.59 -13.83
N PHE A 7 -19.94 -11.39 -14.91
CA PHE A 7 -18.65 -11.66 -15.56
C PHE A 7 -17.99 -10.41 -16.14
N HIS A 8 -18.79 -9.42 -16.55
CA HIS A 8 -18.30 -8.19 -17.13
C HIS A 8 -17.72 -7.23 -16.07
N PHE A 9 -18.47 -6.95 -15.01
CA PHE A 9 -18.09 -5.96 -13.99
C PHE A 9 -17.24 -6.54 -12.84
N MET A 10 -17.47 -7.79 -12.42
CA MET A 10 -16.70 -8.44 -11.35
C MET A 10 -15.51 -9.28 -11.87
N ARG A 11 -15.09 -9.07 -13.10
CA ARG A 11 -13.99 -9.82 -13.70
C ARG A 11 -12.72 -9.87 -12.83
N PRO A 12 -12.26 -8.76 -12.21
CA PRO A 12 -11.08 -8.79 -11.34
C PRO A 12 -11.23 -9.68 -10.11
N GLU A 13 -12.38 -9.64 -9.45
CA GLU A 13 -12.67 -10.47 -8.27
C GLU A 13 -12.81 -11.93 -8.63
N LEU A 14 -13.59 -12.24 -9.68
CA LEU A 14 -13.83 -13.62 -10.12
C LEU A 14 -12.54 -14.31 -10.56
N THR A 15 -11.71 -13.64 -11.35
CA THR A 15 -10.41 -14.19 -11.76
C THR A 15 -9.46 -14.39 -10.58
N LEU A 16 -9.50 -13.50 -9.58
CA LEU A 16 -8.73 -13.65 -8.36
C LEU A 16 -9.24 -14.81 -7.49
N ILE A 17 -10.57 -14.97 -7.34
CA ILE A 17 -11.19 -16.10 -6.63
C ILE A 17 -10.79 -17.42 -7.29
N VAL A 18 -10.86 -17.50 -8.62
CA VAL A 18 -10.40 -18.69 -9.37
C VAL A 18 -8.92 -18.97 -9.11
N THR A 19 -8.08 -17.94 -9.10
CA THR A 19 -6.64 -18.07 -8.79
C THR A 19 -6.42 -18.62 -7.38
N ILE A 20 -7.13 -18.11 -6.38
CA ILE A 20 -7.07 -18.59 -4.99
C ILE A 20 -7.53 -20.06 -4.92
N ALA A 21 -8.65 -20.39 -5.55
CA ALA A 21 -9.19 -21.76 -5.56
C ALA A 21 -8.21 -22.75 -6.21
N LEU A 22 -7.62 -22.41 -7.35
CA LEU A 22 -6.63 -23.26 -8.03
C LEU A 22 -5.38 -23.48 -7.17
N LEU A 23 -4.87 -22.44 -6.52
CA LEU A 23 -3.71 -22.55 -5.62
C LEU A 23 -4.04 -23.36 -4.37
N PHE A 24 -5.23 -23.18 -3.81
CA PHE A 24 -5.70 -23.96 -2.66
C PHE A 24 -5.82 -25.45 -2.99
N LEU A 25 -6.44 -25.79 -4.12
CA LEU A 25 -6.55 -27.18 -4.58
C LEU A 25 -5.15 -27.77 -4.87
N PHE A 26 -4.26 -26.98 -5.47
CA PHE A 26 -2.90 -27.43 -5.71
C PHE A 26 -2.15 -27.68 -4.38
N ASP A 27 -2.28 -26.81 -3.39
CA ASP A 27 -1.64 -27.01 -2.07
C ASP A 27 -2.14 -28.27 -1.35
N LEU A 28 -3.45 -28.53 -1.48
CA LEU A 28 -4.11 -29.67 -0.81
C LEU A 28 -3.77 -31.02 -1.45
N PHE A 29 -3.75 -31.08 -2.79
CA PHE A 29 -3.65 -32.35 -3.52
C PHE A 29 -2.28 -32.61 -4.14
N ALA A 30 -1.40 -31.60 -4.24
CA ALA A 30 -0.10 -31.79 -4.88
C ALA A 30 0.85 -32.67 -4.04
N PRO A 31 1.42 -33.72 -4.61
CA PRO A 31 2.45 -34.51 -3.95
C PRO A 31 3.70 -33.63 -3.71
N GLU A 32 4.52 -34.01 -2.72
CA GLU A 32 5.72 -33.25 -2.34
C GLU A 32 6.65 -32.88 -3.51
N ARG A 33 6.75 -33.77 -4.49
CA ARG A 33 7.55 -33.53 -5.71
C ARG A 33 7.05 -32.34 -6.53
N LEU A 34 5.75 -32.06 -6.54
CA LEU A 34 5.14 -30.97 -7.29
C LEU A 34 5.09 -29.67 -6.47
N ARG A 35 5.18 -29.71 -5.16
CA ARG A 35 5.18 -28.50 -4.29
C ARG A 35 6.31 -27.53 -4.62
N ARG A 36 7.42 -27.98 -5.22
CA ARG A 36 8.49 -27.10 -5.71
C ARG A 36 8.03 -26.13 -6.80
N TYR A 37 6.96 -26.46 -7.53
CA TYR A 37 6.39 -25.63 -8.59
C TYR A 37 5.34 -24.65 -8.10
N PHE A 38 5.04 -24.61 -6.79
CA PHE A 38 4.02 -23.72 -6.23
C PHE A 38 4.29 -22.24 -6.54
N HIS A 39 5.52 -21.77 -6.30
CA HIS A 39 5.91 -20.40 -6.59
C HIS A 39 5.76 -20.02 -8.07
N PRO A 40 6.32 -20.75 -9.06
CA PRO A 40 6.10 -20.42 -10.46
C PRO A 40 4.63 -20.51 -10.87
N LEU A 41 3.85 -21.46 -10.33
CA LEU A 41 2.42 -21.54 -10.58
C LEU A 41 1.68 -20.30 -10.07
N ALA A 42 1.95 -19.87 -8.83
CA ALA A 42 1.36 -18.67 -8.26
C ALA A 42 1.69 -17.41 -9.09
N CYS A 43 2.96 -17.28 -9.53
CA CYS A 43 3.38 -16.19 -10.41
C CYS A 43 2.67 -16.21 -11.76
N VAL A 44 2.54 -17.38 -12.39
CA VAL A 44 1.85 -17.52 -13.69
C VAL A 44 0.37 -17.19 -13.57
N LEU A 45 -0.32 -17.75 -12.58
CA LEU A 45 -1.75 -17.48 -12.36
C LEU A 45 -2.03 -16.00 -12.08
N LEU A 46 -1.20 -15.37 -11.26
CA LEU A 46 -1.34 -13.94 -10.98
C LEU A 46 -1.01 -13.09 -12.22
N THR A 47 -0.05 -13.50 -13.06
CA THR A 47 0.23 -12.83 -14.34
C THR A 47 -0.96 -12.93 -15.28
N VAL A 48 -1.58 -14.10 -15.40
CA VAL A 48 -2.81 -14.26 -16.21
C VAL A 48 -3.92 -13.37 -15.68
N GLN A 49 -4.11 -13.32 -14.36
CA GLN A 49 -5.10 -12.45 -13.72
C GLN A 49 -4.85 -10.97 -14.06
N ILE A 50 -3.59 -10.51 -14.02
CA ILE A 50 -3.22 -9.14 -14.39
C ILE A 50 -3.53 -8.87 -15.87
N LEU A 51 -3.09 -9.75 -16.77
CA LEU A 51 -3.28 -9.58 -18.22
C LEU A 51 -4.76 -9.51 -18.61
N VAL A 52 -5.61 -10.32 -17.98
CA VAL A 52 -7.06 -10.32 -18.22
C VAL A 52 -7.72 -9.02 -17.75
N ASN A 53 -7.16 -8.36 -16.72
CA ASN A 53 -7.79 -7.21 -16.06
C ASN A 53 -7.11 -5.86 -16.33
N ILE A 54 -5.99 -5.84 -17.07
CA ILE A 54 -5.20 -4.61 -17.29
C ILE A 54 -5.98 -3.54 -18.09
N VAL A 55 -6.88 -3.98 -18.96
CA VAL A 55 -7.76 -3.08 -19.72
C VAL A 55 -9.07 -2.95 -18.96
N PRO A 56 -9.40 -1.75 -18.43
CA PRO A 56 -10.66 -1.52 -17.75
C PRO A 56 -11.83 -1.61 -18.73
N THR A 57 -12.98 -2.05 -18.23
CA THR A 57 -14.23 -1.92 -18.96
C THR A 57 -14.65 -0.46 -18.94
N PRO A 58 -15.03 0.16 -20.08
CA PRO A 58 -15.33 1.59 -20.12
C PRO A 58 -16.65 1.96 -19.42
N ASP A 59 -17.57 1.00 -19.29
CA ASP A 59 -18.91 1.23 -18.72
C ASP A 59 -18.86 1.13 -17.19
N SER A 60 -19.64 1.98 -16.52
CA SER A 60 -19.91 1.86 -15.07
C SER A 60 -21.12 0.97 -14.84
N GLY A 61 -21.16 0.23 -13.74
CA GLY A 61 -22.27 -0.66 -13.44
C GLY A 61 -22.44 -0.96 -11.96
N GLN A 62 -23.64 -1.43 -11.62
CA GLN A 62 -24.00 -1.86 -10.28
C GLN A 62 -24.52 -3.29 -10.30
N LEU A 63 -24.15 -4.07 -9.29
CA LEU A 63 -24.59 -5.44 -9.10
C LEU A 63 -25.14 -5.65 -7.69
N PHE A 64 -25.91 -6.73 -7.51
CA PHE A 64 -26.48 -7.11 -6.22
C PHE A 64 -27.29 -5.99 -5.55
N GLY A 65 -28.11 -5.29 -6.34
CA GLY A 65 -28.93 -4.20 -5.80
C GLY A 65 -28.15 -2.98 -5.33
N GLY A 66 -26.99 -2.71 -5.94
CA GLY A 66 -26.14 -1.57 -5.57
C GLY A 66 -25.09 -1.88 -4.50
N MET A 67 -25.03 -3.12 -3.96
CA MET A 67 -23.97 -3.51 -3.00
C MET A 67 -22.57 -3.45 -3.62
N TYR A 68 -22.46 -3.83 -4.89
CA TYR A 68 -21.22 -3.77 -5.66
C TYR A 68 -21.34 -2.69 -6.72
N GLN A 69 -20.37 -1.80 -6.78
CA GLN A 69 -20.25 -0.75 -7.78
C GLN A 69 -18.96 -0.94 -8.56
N TYR A 70 -19.05 -0.80 -9.88
CA TYR A 70 -17.89 -0.83 -10.77
C TYR A 70 -17.73 0.52 -11.46
N GLU A 71 -16.52 1.04 -11.40
CA GLU A 71 -16.03 2.20 -12.16
C GLU A 71 -14.68 1.86 -12.80
N PRO A 72 -14.37 2.39 -14.00
CA PRO A 72 -13.11 2.09 -14.70
C PRO A 72 -11.86 2.40 -13.86
N MET A 73 -11.88 3.50 -13.08
CA MET A 73 -10.79 3.88 -12.19
C MET A 73 -10.50 2.80 -11.14
N GLN A 74 -11.53 2.15 -10.61
CA GLN A 74 -11.38 1.04 -9.65
C GLN A 74 -10.63 -0.14 -10.26
N SER A 75 -10.89 -0.46 -11.54
CA SER A 75 -10.17 -1.53 -12.26
C SER A 75 -8.69 -1.19 -12.44
N ILE A 76 -8.36 0.07 -12.74
CA ILE A 76 -6.97 0.54 -12.82
C ILE A 76 -6.26 0.33 -11.48
N VAL A 77 -6.88 0.78 -10.38
CA VAL A 77 -6.31 0.62 -9.03
C VAL A 77 -6.13 -0.86 -8.68
N LYS A 78 -7.12 -1.71 -8.93
CA LYS A 78 -7.02 -3.17 -8.69
C LYS A 78 -5.88 -3.81 -9.47
N SER A 79 -5.73 -3.46 -10.74
CA SER A 79 -4.64 -3.96 -11.59
C SER A 79 -3.27 -3.51 -11.08
N MET A 80 -3.17 -2.26 -10.64
CA MET A 80 -1.97 -1.70 -10.02
C MET A 80 -1.59 -2.47 -8.73
N LEU A 81 -2.57 -2.75 -7.85
CA LEU A 81 -2.34 -3.54 -6.63
C LEU A 81 -1.91 -4.99 -6.95
N ALA A 82 -2.48 -5.59 -8.01
CA ALA A 82 -2.07 -6.92 -8.48
C ALA A 82 -0.64 -6.94 -9.00
N ILE A 83 -0.22 -5.92 -9.76
CA ILE A 83 1.17 -5.78 -10.23
C ILE A 83 2.12 -5.66 -9.03
N GLY A 84 1.78 -4.85 -8.04
CA GLY A 84 2.57 -4.75 -6.81
C GLY A 84 2.66 -6.09 -6.06
N THR A 85 1.57 -6.82 -5.96
CA THR A 85 1.53 -8.16 -5.36
C THR A 85 2.39 -9.15 -6.12
N PHE A 86 2.40 -9.09 -7.45
CA PHE A 86 3.27 -9.91 -8.30
C PHE A 86 4.76 -9.63 -8.03
N VAL A 87 5.14 -8.35 -7.89
CA VAL A 87 6.52 -7.98 -7.51
C VAL A 87 6.88 -8.55 -6.15
N VAL A 88 5.98 -8.50 -5.17
CA VAL A 88 6.20 -9.13 -3.85
C VAL A 88 6.36 -10.65 -3.96
N PHE A 89 5.58 -11.32 -4.80
CA PHE A 89 5.74 -12.76 -5.06
C PHE A 89 7.12 -13.08 -5.62
N LEU A 90 7.61 -12.31 -6.58
CA LEU A 90 8.97 -12.49 -7.11
C LEU A 90 10.05 -12.35 -6.02
N GLN A 91 9.86 -11.45 -5.04
CA GLN A 91 10.80 -11.22 -3.94
C GLN A 91 10.70 -12.28 -2.83
N SER A 92 9.57 -12.97 -2.70
CA SER A 92 9.32 -13.92 -1.62
C SER A 92 10.00 -15.28 -1.80
N ASN A 93 10.42 -15.63 -3.01
CA ASN A 93 10.85 -16.97 -3.38
C ASN A 93 12.04 -17.49 -2.54
N GLU A 94 13.03 -16.66 -2.30
CA GLU A 94 14.22 -17.04 -1.55
C GLU A 94 13.90 -17.26 -0.06
N TRP A 95 13.15 -16.34 0.55
CA TRP A 95 12.69 -16.46 1.93
C TRP A 95 11.82 -17.71 2.14
N LEU A 96 10.91 -18.02 1.21
CA LEU A 96 10.02 -19.18 1.28
C LEU A 96 10.72 -20.52 0.98
N ARG A 97 12.00 -20.53 0.59
CA ARG A 97 12.81 -21.74 0.45
C ARG A 97 13.53 -22.16 1.72
N ARG A 98 13.57 -21.30 2.73
CA ARG A 98 14.20 -21.62 4.01
C ARG A 98 13.48 -22.79 4.68
N GLU A 99 14.19 -23.57 5.46
CA GLU A 99 13.64 -24.76 6.15
C GLU A 99 12.48 -24.43 7.07
N ASP A 100 12.54 -23.26 7.76
CA ASP A 100 11.54 -22.79 8.69
C ASP A 100 10.24 -22.27 8.02
N THR A 101 10.27 -21.95 6.73
CA THR A 101 9.14 -21.39 5.97
C THR A 101 8.65 -22.25 4.81
N ALA A 102 9.46 -23.17 4.33
CA ALA A 102 9.16 -23.96 3.13
C ALA A 102 7.84 -24.77 3.22
N HIS A 103 7.52 -25.29 4.40
CA HIS A 103 6.30 -26.03 4.65
C HIS A 103 5.02 -25.18 4.70
N LYS A 104 5.15 -23.85 4.91
CA LYS A 104 4.05 -22.89 4.95
C LYS A 104 3.91 -22.08 3.65
N ARG A 105 4.59 -22.48 2.59
CA ARG A 105 4.63 -21.71 1.34
C ARG A 105 3.24 -21.46 0.77
N GLY A 106 2.36 -22.48 0.75
CA GLY A 106 0.97 -22.33 0.29
C GLY A 106 0.19 -21.31 1.10
N GLU A 107 0.32 -21.35 2.43
CA GLU A 107 -0.33 -20.40 3.34
C GLU A 107 0.02 -18.95 3.03
N PHE A 108 1.30 -18.65 2.75
CA PHE A 108 1.73 -17.29 2.39
C PHE A 108 0.99 -16.75 1.15
N TYR A 109 0.94 -17.53 0.07
CA TYR A 109 0.29 -17.09 -1.17
C TYR A 109 -1.23 -16.96 -0.99
N LEU A 110 -1.87 -17.92 -0.34
CA LEU A 110 -3.31 -17.89 -0.08
C LEU A 110 -3.71 -16.71 0.80
N LEU A 111 -3.02 -16.48 1.91
CA LEU A 111 -3.28 -15.34 2.79
C LEU A 111 -3.06 -14.00 2.06
N THR A 112 -1.99 -13.88 1.28
CA THR A 112 -1.70 -12.65 0.53
C THR A 112 -2.80 -12.37 -0.51
N LEU A 113 -3.22 -13.37 -1.28
CA LEU A 113 -4.30 -13.21 -2.27
C LEU A 113 -5.66 -12.97 -1.61
N SER A 114 -5.91 -13.55 -0.43
CA SER A 114 -7.13 -13.27 0.35
C SER A 114 -7.17 -11.81 0.82
N THR A 115 -6.04 -11.23 1.26
CA THR A 115 -5.97 -9.80 1.58
C THR A 115 -6.20 -8.94 0.35
N LEU A 116 -5.65 -9.32 -0.81
CA LEU A 116 -5.87 -8.62 -2.08
C LEU A 116 -7.35 -8.66 -2.50
N LEU A 117 -8.00 -9.80 -2.34
CA LEU A 117 -9.44 -9.95 -2.62
C LEU A 117 -10.28 -9.05 -1.70
N GLY A 118 -9.93 -8.99 -0.41
CA GLY A 118 -10.56 -8.06 0.55
C GLY A 118 -10.42 -6.60 0.10
N MET A 119 -9.25 -6.20 -0.39
CA MET A 119 -9.03 -4.85 -0.94
C MET A 119 -9.88 -4.61 -2.19
N TYR A 120 -10.06 -5.59 -3.07
CA TYR A 120 -10.91 -5.48 -4.24
C TYR A 120 -12.36 -5.25 -3.86
N PHE A 121 -12.90 -6.02 -2.89
CA PHE A 121 -14.25 -5.81 -2.38
C PHE A 121 -14.41 -4.44 -1.71
N MET A 122 -13.42 -3.99 -0.94
CA MET A 122 -13.42 -2.68 -0.32
C MET A 122 -13.45 -1.54 -1.37
N ILE A 123 -12.69 -1.68 -2.48
CA ILE A 123 -12.64 -0.71 -3.57
C ILE A 123 -13.98 -0.63 -4.34
N SER A 124 -14.65 -1.76 -4.53
CA SER A 124 -15.92 -1.84 -5.27
C SER A 124 -17.16 -1.82 -4.38
N ALA A 125 -17.02 -1.49 -3.10
CA ALA A 125 -18.16 -1.42 -2.21
C ALA A 125 -19.11 -0.28 -2.59
N GLY A 126 -20.40 -0.61 -2.73
CA GLY A 126 -21.49 0.34 -2.89
C GLY A 126 -22.28 0.57 -1.60
N ASN A 127 -21.93 -0.16 -0.54
CA ASN A 127 -22.49 0.05 0.80
C ASN A 127 -21.47 -0.22 1.90
N PHE A 128 -21.77 0.25 3.11
CA PHE A 128 -20.88 0.12 4.26
C PHE A 128 -20.70 -1.34 4.73
N LEU A 129 -21.68 -2.23 4.51
CA LEU A 129 -21.54 -3.63 4.89
C LEU A 129 -20.46 -4.32 4.04
N MET A 130 -20.55 -4.20 2.71
CA MET A 130 -19.55 -4.77 1.81
C MET A 130 -18.17 -4.14 2.03
N PHE A 131 -18.12 -2.82 2.23
CA PHE A 131 -16.89 -2.12 2.57
C PHE A 131 -16.23 -2.70 3.82
N PHE A 132 -16.99 -2.87 4.92
CA PHE A 132 -16.48 -3.40 6.18
C PHE A 132 -16.00 -4.85 6.03
N LEU A 133 -16.79 -5.72 5.39
CA LEU A 133 -16.38 -7.10 5.13
C LEU A 133 -15.09 -7.18 4.30
N GLY A 134 -14.98 -6.34 3.25
CA GLY A 134 -13.75 -6.24 2.45
C GLY A 134 -12.54 -5.78 3.29
N MET A 135 -12.76 -4.82 4.18
CA MET A 135 -11.71 -4.31 5.07
C MET A 135 -11.23 -5.36 6.06
N GLU A 136 -12.14 -6.14 6.66
CA GLU A 136 -11.79 -7.23 7.59
C GLU A 136 -11.08 -8.37 6.85
N LEU A 137 -11.55 -8.74 5.66
CA LEU A 137 -10.88 -9.73 4.81
C LEU A 137 -9.47 -9.27 4.39
N ALA A 138 -9.23 -7.97 4.26
CA ALA A 138 -7.91 -7.42 4.00
C ALA A 138 -7.04 -7.28 5.26
N SER A 139 -7.59 -7.35 6.47
CA SER A 139 -6.89 -7.06 7.73
C SER A 139 -6.56 -8.32 8.54
N ILE A 140 -7.49 -9.26 8.67
CA ILE A 140 -7.29 -10.48 9.48
C ILE A 140 -6.19 -11.39 8.89
N PRO A 141 -6.19 -11.73 7.59
CA PRO A 141 -5.09 -12.51 7.02
C PRO A 141 -3.77 -11.75 7.04
N MET A 142 -3.78 -10.40 6.99
CA MET A 142 -2.58 -9.59 7.12
C MET A 142 -1.94 -9.76 8.51
N ALA A 143 -2.71 -9.86 9.58
CA ALA A 143 -2.18 -10.13 10.91
C ALA A 143 -1.44 -11.48 10.96
N CYS A 144 -1.99 -12.51 10.30
CA CYS A 144 -1.33 -13.81 10.16
C CYS A 144 -0.02 -13.71 9.36
N LEU A 145 0.00 -12.90 8.30
CA LEU A 145 1.22 -12.65 7.51
C LEU A 145 2.28 -11.91 8.33
N ILE A 146 1.94 -10.92 9.13
CA ILE A 146 2.86 -10.19 10.01
C ILE A 146 3.48 -11.15 11.05
N ALA A 147 2.67 -12.06 11.61
CA ALA A 147 3.11 -13.08 12.56
C ALA A 147 3.62 -14.37 11.89
N PHE A 148 3.94 -14.36 10.59
CA PHE A 148 4.22 -15.58 9.82
C PHE A 148 5.38 -16.39 10.40
N ASP A 149 6.45 -15.72 10.85
CA ASP A 149 7.57 -16.32 11.55
C ASP A 149 7.28 -16.43 13.06
N LYS A 150 6.16 -17.07 13.40
CA LYS A 150 5.58 -17.11 14.76
C LYS A 150 6.52 -17.56 15.89
N TYR A 151 7.57 -18.30 15.58
CA TYR A 151 8.58 -18.73 16.54
C TYR A 151 9.63 -17.63 16.84
N ARG A 152 9.67 -16.57 16.06
CA ARG A 152 10.47 -15.39 16.35
C ARG A 152 9.66 -14.42 17.19
N HIS A 153 10.12 -14.13 18.39
CA HIS A 153 9.43 -13.26 19.35
C HIS A 153 8.98 -11.93 18.71
N ASN A 154 9.84 -11.28 17.95
CA ASN A 154 9.53 -10.00 17.31
C ASN A 154 8.38 -10.10 16.29
N SER A 155 8.27 -11.21 15.55
CA SER A 155 7.20 -11.42 14.58
C SER A 155 5.86 -11.71 15.28
N ALA A 156 5.87 -12.51 16.33
CA ALA A 156 4.69 -12.79 17.13
C ALA A 156 4.17 -11.52 17.84
N GLU A 157 5.06 -10.73 18.44
CA GLU A 157 4.73 -9.44 19.06
C GLU A 157 4.15 -8.45 18.05
N ALA A 158 4.77 -8.32 16.88
CA ALA A 158 4.32 -7.45 15.81
C ALA A 158 2.90 -7.81 15.33
N GLY A 159 2.62 -9.11 15.14
CA GLY A 159 1.30 -9.61 14.78
C GLY A 159 0.26 -9.35 15.85
N ALA A 160 0.59 -9.58 17.13
CA ALA A 160 -0.30 -9.28 18.24
C ALA A 160 -0.63 -7.78 18.34
N LYS A 161 0.36 -6.90 18.25
CA LYS A 161 0.15 -5.45 18.24
C LYS A 161 -0.72 -5.01 17.06
N TYR A 162 -0.45 -5.54 15.87
CA TYR A 162 -1.23 -5.21 14.68
C TYR A 162 -2.69 -5.61 14.83
N ILE A 163 -2.98 -6.87 15.21
CA ILE A 163 -4.37 -7.35 15.27
C ILE A 163 -5.18 -6.65 16.36
N LEU A 164 -4.59 -6.39 17.53
CA LEU A 164 -5.27 -5.67 18.61
C LEU A 164 -5.63 -4.24 18.18
N CYS A 165 -4.68 -3.52 17.59
CA CYS A 165 -4.94 -2.16 17.09
C CYS A 165 -5.94 -2.18 15.91
N ALA A 166 -5.87 -3.18 15.02
CA ALA A 166 -6.81 -3.31 13.90
C ALA A 166 -8.24 -3.54 14.39
N LEU A 167 -8.44 -4.49 15.32
CA LEU A 167 -9.76 -4.78 15.88
C LEU A 167 -10.36 -3.60 16.64
N PHE A 168 -9.55 -2.89 17.42
CA PHE A 168 -9.99 -1.68 18.11
C PHE A 168 -10.43 -0.60 17.12
N SER A 169 -9.63 -0.38 16.09
CA SER A 169 -9.88 0.63 15.06
C SER A 169 -11.10 0.30 14.19
N SER A 170 -11.28 -0.97 13.82
CA SER A 170 -12.46 -1.44 13.09
C SER A 170 -13.74 -1.37 13.93
N GLY A 171 -13.63 -1.64 15.24
CA GLY A 171 -14.73 -1.45 16.18
C GLY A 171 -15.20 0.00 16.27
N LEU A 172 -14.26 0.96 16.35
CA LEU A 172 -14.59 2.40 16.32
C LEU A 172 -15.26 2.78 15.00
N MET A 173 -14.75 2.27 13.87
CA MET A 173 -15.33 2.53 12.56
C MET A 173 -16.74 1.97 12.43
N LEU A 174 -17.00 0.74 12.91
CA LEU A 174 -18.34 0.17 12.95
C LEU A 174 -19.29 1.03 13.79
N TYR A 175 -18.82 1.54 14.89
CA TYR A 175 -19.59 2.46 15.74
C TYR A 175 -19.96 3.74 14.97
N GLY A 176 -19.02 4.31 14.21
CA GLY A 176 -19.28 5.42 13.29
C GLY A 176 -20.33 5.08 12.22
N ILE A 177 -20.21 3.90 11.59
CA ILE A 177 -21.16 3.42 10.59
C ILE A 177 -22.57 3.24 11.22
N SER A 178 -22.65 2.79 12.47
CA SER A 178 -23.94 2.66 13.16
C SER A 178 -24.65 4.01 13.37
N PHE A 179 -23.90 5.10 13.60
CA PHE A 179 -24.45 6.44 13.67
C PHE A 179 -24.97 6.94 12.32
N ILE A 180 -24.23 6.63 11.22
CA ILE A 180 -24.72 6.94 9.87
C ILE A 180 -26.03 6.19 9.61
N TYR A 181 -26.10 4.90 9.91
CA TYR A 181 -27.33 4.11 9.76
C TYR A 181 -28.47 4.64 10.62
N GLY A 182 -28.18 5.04 11.87
CA GLY A 182 -29.18 5.60 12.79
C GLY A 182 -29.79 6.93 12.31
N THR A 183 -29.01 7.73 11.56
CA THR A 183 -29.49 9.02 11.02
C THR A 183 -30.07 8.91 9.60
N ALA A 184 -29.47 8.08 8.73
CA ALA A 184 -29.85 7.98 7.32
C ALA A 184 -30.83 6.83 7.02
N GLY A 185 -30.95 5.82 7.92
CA GLY A 185 -31.81 4.65 7.76
C GLY A 185 -31.33 3.66 6.68
N THR A 186 -30.18 3.89 6.05
CA THR A 186 -29.60 3.08 4.98
C THR A 186 -28.10 2.97 5.12
N LEU A 187 -27.52 1.90 4.52
CA LEU A 187 -26.07 1.70 4.41
C LEU A 187 -25.56 1.88 2.97
N TYR A 188 -26.46 2.04 1.99
CA TYR A 188 -26.12 2.22 0.58
C TYR A 188 -25.60 3.63 0.32
N PHE A 189 -24.45 3.75 -0.32
CA PHE A 189 -23.77 5.04 -0.52
C PHE A 189 -24.62 6.04 -1.31
N ASP A 190 -25.34 5.58 -2.31
CA ASP A 190 -26.15 6.44 -3.17
C ASP A 190 -27.43 6.96 -2.47
N ASP A 191 -27.90 6.26 -1.43
CA ASP A 191 -29.14 6.59 -0.71
C ASP A 191 -28.88 7.41 0.57
N ILE A 192 -27.65 7.45 1.06
CA ILE A 192 -27.30 8.18 2.27
C ILE A 192 -27.43 9.69 2.03
N ARG A 193 -28.20 10.34 2.87
CA ARG A 193 -28.35 11.80 2.90
C ARG A 193 -27.85 12.32 4.25
N LEU A 194 -26.82 13.15 4.20
CA LEU A 194 -26.22 13.77 5.39
C LEU A 194 -26.59 15.26 5.44
N ASP A 195 -26.89 15.75 6.63
CA ASP A 195 -27.26 17.15 6.92
C ASP A 195 -26.22 17.87 7.79
N GLY A 196 -25.11 17.18 8.14
CA GLY A 196 -24.04 17.76 8.98
C GLY A 196 -24.39 17.85 10.47
N SER A 197 -25.36 17.04 10.95
CA SER A 197 -25.71 17.00 12.36
C SER A 197 -24.53 16.57 13.25
N PRO A 198 -24.51 16.98 14.54
CA PRO A 198 -23.41 16.61 15.45
C PRO A 198 -23.16 15.09 15.53
N LEU A 199 -24.20 14.27 15.39
CA LEU A 199 -24.09 12.83 15.40
C LEU A 199 -23.38 12.31 14.13
N GLN A 200 -23.64 12.95 12.98
CA GLN A 200 -22.96 12.62 11.71
C GLN A 200 -21.52 13.09 11.70
N ILE A 201 -21.19 14.23 12.33
CA ILE A 201 -19.80 14.66 12.52
C ILE A 201 -19.05 13.64 13.38
N MET A 202 -19.67 13.18 14.47
CA MET A 202 -19.08 12.11 15.30
C MET A 202 -18.90 10.82 14.50
N ALA A 203 -19.88 10.45 13.67
CA ALA A 203 -19.79 9.31 12.77
C ALA A 203 -18.59 9.40 11.82
N LEU A 204 -18.37 10.56 11.22
CA LEU A 204 -17.21 10.83 10.35
C LEU A 204 -15.88 10.64 11.09
N VAL A 205 -15.76 11.16 12.31
CA VAL A 205 -14.54 11.03 13.13
C VAL A 205 -14.25 9.56 13.46
N PHE A 206 -15.25 8.81 13.88
CA PHE A 206 -15.11 7.39 14.17
C PHE A 206 -14.83 6.56 12.91
N PHE A 207 -15.51 6.86 11.81
CA PHE A 207 -15.24 6.23 10.53
C PHE A 207 -13.80 6.48 10.07
N PHE A 208 -13.34 7.74 10.16
CA PHE A 208 -11.99 8.12 9.79
C PHE A 208 -10.92 7.41 10.65
N SER A 209 -11.20 7.08 11.90
CA SER A 209 -10.24 6.37 12.77
C SER A 209 -9.86 5.00 12.21
N GLY A 210 -10.80 4.27 11.61
CA GLY A 210 -10.55 2.95 11.00
C GLY A 210 -9.64 3.01 9.77
N LEU A 211 -9.95 3.89 8.84
CA LEU A 211 -9.09 4.10 7.66
C LEU A 211 -7.78 4.81 7.99
N GLY A 212 -7.79 5.71 8.98
CA GLY A 212 -6.60 6.37 9.50
C GLY A 212 -5.60 5.37 10.09
N PHE A 213 -6.08 4.34 10.80
CA PHE A 213 -5.26 3.22 11.23
C PHE A 213 -4.64 2.49 10.03
N LYS A 214 -5.45 2.09 9.04
CA LYS A 214 -4.98 1.33 7.87
C LYS A 214 -3.96 2.12 7.04
N LEU A 215 -4.11 3.44 6.95
CA LEU A 215 -3.17 4.36 6.32
C LEU A 215 -1.96 4.69 7.19
N SER A 216 -2.01 4.36 8.47
CA SER A 216 -0.99 4.75 9.47
C SER A 216 -0.87 6.27 9.65
N LEU A 217 -1.97 7.01 9.56
CA LEU A 217 -1.97 8.46 9.78
C LEU A 217 -1.85 8.78 11.27
N VAL A 218 -1.19 9.89 11.62
CA VAL A 218 -1.14 10.36 13.01
C VAL A 218 -2.52 10.86 13.42
N PRO A 219 -3.08 10.42 14.58
CA PRO A 219 -2.45 9.68 15.69
C PRO A 219 -2.52 8.15 15.60
N PHE A 220 -3.10 7.56 14.58
CA PHE A 220 -3.37 6.10 14.45
C PHE A 220 -2.15 5.29 13.96
N HIS A 221 -0.94 5.83 14.02
CA HIS A 221 0.29 5.29 13.41
C HIS A 221 1.12 4.38 14.31
N LEU A 222 0.85 4.30 15.61
CA LEU A 222 1.75 3.71 16.62
C LEU A 222 2.11 2.24 16.36
N TRP A 223 1.25 1.48 15.73
CA TRP A 223 1.48 0.08 15.37
C TRP A 223 2.53 -0.12 14.26
N THR A 224 2.70 0.89 13.39
CA THR A 224 3.36 0.73 12.08
C THR A 224 4.85 0.42 12.22
N ALA A 225 5.55 1.12 13.11
CA ALA A 225 6.99 0.93 13.29
C ALA A 225 7.31 -0.47 13.85
N ASP A 226 6.52 -0.95 14.79
CA ASP A 226 6.71 -2.27 15.42
C ASP A 226 6.32 -3.39 14.44
N ALA A 227 5.20 -3.23 13.71
CA ALA A 227 4.78 -4.20 12.71
C ALA A 227 5.80 -4.32 11.55
N TYR A 228 6.34 -3.20 11.05
CA TYR A 228 7.34 -3.25 9.97
C TYR A 228 8.66 -3.85 10.41
N GLN A 229 9.09 -3.56 11.63
CA GLN A 229 10.33 -4.12 12.18
C GLN A 229 10.23 -5.62 12.43
N GLY A 230 9.10 -6.09 13.01
CA GLY A 230 8.93 -7.47 13.44
C GLY A 230 8.46 -8.43 12.34
N ALA A 231 7.68 -7.96 11.36
CA ALA A 231 7.21 -8.79 10.26
C ALA A 231 8.36 -9.26 9.34
N PRO A 232 8.20 -10.40 8.64
CA PRO A 232 9.10 -10.76 7.55
C PRO A 232 9.19 -9.63 6.52
N THR A 233 10.39 -9.33 5.99
CA THR A 233 10.61 -8.15 5.14
C THR A 233 9.75 -8.15 3.89
N THR A 234 9.48 -9.30 3.30
CA THR A 234 8.58 -9.45 2.16
C THR A 234 7.12 -9.08 2.51
N VAL A 235 6.67 -9.45 3.72
CA VAL A 235 5.34 -9.07 4.21
C VAL A 235 5.28 -7.56 4.48
N THR A 236 6.34 -7.00 5.07
CA THR A 236 6.46 -5.55 5.28
C THR A 236 6.38 -4.79 3.95
N SER A 237 7.04 -5.29 2.91
CA SER A 237 6.98 -4.74 1.54
C SER A 237 5.53 -4.66 1.04
N TYR A 238 4.77 -5.75 1.16
CA TYR A 238 3.36 -5.81 0.78
C TYR A 238 2.49 -4.84 1.60
N LEU A 239 2.61 -4.89 2.92
CA LEU A 239 1.84 -4.06 3.85
C LEU A 239 2.06 -2.56 3.63
N SER A 240 3.30 -2.17 3.29
CA SER A 240 3.71 -0.77 3.22
C SER A 240 3.08 0.02 2.09
N VAL A 241 2.70 -0.65 0.99
CA VAL A 241 2.20 0.00 -0.22
C VAL A 241 0.84 -0.52 -0.65
N ILE A 242 0.69 -1.84 -0.79
CA ILE A 242 -0.52 -2.43 -1.37
C ILE A 242 -1.73 -2.15 -0.48
N SER A 243 -1.59 -2.44 0.82
CA SER A 243 -2.66 -2.17 1.79
C SER A 243 -2.97 -0.68 1.95
N LYS A 244 -1.94 0.17 2.02
CA LYS A 244 -2.13 1.63 2.15
C LYS A 244 -2.69 2.26 0.89
N GLY A 245 -2.24 1.83 -0.28
CA GLY A 245 -2.72 2.34 -1.57
C GLY A 245 -4.21 2.09 -1.75
N SER A 246 -4.68 0.88 -1.44
CA SER A 246 -6.10 0.55 -1.48
C SER A 246 -6.92 1.42 -0.50
N ALA A 247 -6.45 1.56 0.74
CA ALA A 247 -7.14 2.36 1.76
C ALA A 247 -7.20 3.85 1.41
N ALA A 248 -6.15 4.41 0.79
CA ALA A 248 -6.13 5.81 0.37
C ALA A 248 -7.15 6.09 -0.74
N PHE A 249 -7.21 5.22 -1.74
CA PHE A 249 -8.20 5.33 -2.82
C PHE A 249 -9.63 5.23 -2.29
N VAL A 250 -9.89 4.25 -1.42
CA VAL A 250 -11.21 4.03 -0.84
C VAL A 250 -11.63 5.19 0.08
N LEU A 251 -10.71 5.72 0.89
CA LEU A 251 -11.00 6.90 1.72
C LEU A 251 -11.46 8.07 0.84
N MET A 252 -10.74 8.37 -0.24
CA MET A 252 -11.12 9.43 -1.15
C MET A 252 -12.50 9.17 -1.77
N THR A 253 -12.75 7.94 -2.24
CA THR A 253 -14.03 7.57 -2.86
C THR A 253 -15.20 7.75 -1.90
N ILE A 254 -15.08 7.30 -0.65
CA ILE A 254 -16.15 7.42 0.35
C ILE A 254 -16.34 8.88 0.78
N LEU A 255 -15.27 9.67 0.93
CA LEU A 255 -15.40 11.09 1.25
C LEU A 255 -16.14 11.85 0.15
N ILE A 256 -15.87 11.54 -1.13
CA ILE A 256 -16.53 12.17 -2.28
C ILE A 256 -17.99 11.69 -2.44
N LYS A 257 -18.26 10.39 -2.28
CA LYS A 257 -19.58 9.83 -2.54
C LYS A 257 -20.54 9.98 -1.36
N VAL A 258 -20.07 9.73 -0.14
CA VAL A 258 -20.93 9.68 1.05
C VAL A 258 -20.87 10.98 1.84
N PHE A 259 -19.64 11.45 2.12
CA PHE A 259 -19.41 12.62 2.97
C PHE A 259 -19.28 13.95 2.20
N ALA A 260 -19.68 13.99 0.93
CA ALA A 260 -19.66 15.23 0.15
C ALA A 260 -20.39 16.43 0.84
N PRO A 261 -21.58 16.24 1.48
CA PRO A 261 -22.24 17.33 2.18
C PRO A 261 -21.43 17.89 3.37
N MET A 262 -20.47 17.11 3.91
CA MET A 262 -19.64 17.46 5.06
C MET A 262 -18.20 17.79 4.66
N VAL A 263 -18.03 18.46 3.52
CA VAL A 263 -16.70 18.76 2.95
C VAL A 263 -15.84 19.63 3.87
N GLN A 264 -16.42 20.56 4.60
CA GLN A 264 -15.67 21.47 5.50
C GLN A 264 -15.10 20.70 6.70
N GLU A 265 -15.88 19.77 7.25
CA GLU A 265 -15.53 18.97 8.41
C GLU A 265 -14.37 18.03 8.08
N TRP A 266 -14.49 17.22 7.01
CA TRP A 266 -13.42 16.29 6.68
C TRP A 266 -12.17 16.98 6.10
N ARG A 267 -12.29 18.13 5.43
CA ARG A 267 -11.14 18.95 5.02
C ARG A 267 -10.37 19.47 6.24
N THR A 268 -11.08 19.90 7.29
CA THR A 268 -10.46 20.34 8.55
C THR A 268 -9.72 19.19 9.24
N ILE A 269 -10.33 18.00 9.33
CA ILE A 269 -9.69 16.81 9.91
C ILE A 269 -8.43 16.45 9.10
N LEU A 270 -8.55 16.37 7.77
CA LEU A 270 -7.42 16.03 6.91
C LEU A 270 -6.29 17.06 7.01
N PHE A 271 -6.60 18.35 7.07
CA PHE A 271 -5.60 19.41 7.20
C PHE A 271 -4.70 19.18 8.42
N VAL A 272 -5.29 18.94 9.58
CA VAL A 272 -4.56 18.67 10.83
C VAL A 272 -3.78 17.35 10.74
N VAL A 273 -4.43 16.29 10.28
CA VAL A 273 -3.84 14.95 10.19
C VAL A 273 -2.67 14.90 9.22
N ILE A 274 -2.74 15.61 8.08
CA ILE A 274 -1.65 15.70 7.11
C ILE A 274 -0.43 16.36 7.75
N ILE A 275 -0.60 17.54 8.35
CA ILE A 275 0.51 18.26 9.00
C ILE A 275 1.18 17.40 10.07
N LEU A 276 0.38 16.78 10.93
CA LEU A 276 0.89 15.90 11.98
C LEU A 276 1.62 14.70 11.39
N SER A 277 1.05 14.04 10.38
CA SER A 277 1.63 12.82 9.79
C SER A 277 2.97 13.08 9.11
N ILE A 278 3.07 14.14 8.27
CA ILE A 278 4.33 14.45 7.60
C ILE A 278 5.40 14.95 8.58
N THR A 279 5.01 15.77 9.58
CA THR A 279 5.98 16.38 10.49
C THR A 279 6.49 15.38 11.53
N VAL A 280 5.56 14.73 12.25
CA VAL A 280 5.92 13.76 13.31
C VAL A 280 6.72 12.60 12.72
N ALA A 281 6.26 12.03 11.61
CA ALA A 281 6.95 10.89 11.00
C ALA A 281 8.37 11.26 10.52
N ASN A 282 8.56 12.43 9.90
CA ASN A 282 9.87 12.88 9.45
C ASN A 282 10.84 13.10 10.62
N LEU A 283 10.37 13.69 11.72
CA LEU A 283 11.20 13.90 12.91
C LEU A 283 11.62 12.57 13.56
N PHE A 284 10.68 11.60 13.65
CA PHE A 284 10.99 10.28 14.18
C PHE A 284 11.90 9.46 13.25
N ALA A 285 11.77 9.61 11.93
CA ALA A 285 12.62 8.92 10.96
C ALA A 285 14.11 9.22 11.14
N ILE A 286 14.46 10.48 11.46
CA ILE A 286 15.86 10.91 11.64
C ILE A 286 16.58 10.11 12.75
N ARG A 287 15.85 9.66 13.77
CA ARG A 287 16.41 8.97 14.95
C ARG A 287 16.49 7.45 14.81
N GLN A 288 15.92 6.88 13.72
CA GLN A 288 15.88 5.43 13.57
C GLN A 288 17.23 4.88 13.08
N GLN A 289 17.67 3.80 13.71
CA GLN A 289 18.87 3.04 13.31
C GLN A 289 18.49 1.77 12.52
N ASN A 290 17.39 1.13 12.86
CA ASN A 290 16.88 -0.02 12.12
C ASN A 290 16.21 0.45 10.82
N LEU A 291 16.65 -0.07 9.67
CA LEU A 291 16.23 0.36 8.35
C LEU A 291 14.75 0.07 8.09
N LYS A 292 14.19 -1.05 8.57
CA LYS A 292 12.78 -1.38 8.44
C LYS A 292 11.91 -0.40 9.25
N ARG A 293 12.35 -0.05 10.45
CA ARG A 293 11.66 0.94 11.31
C ARG A 293 11.78 2.35 10.74
N PHE A 294 12.91 2.69 10.17
CA PHE A 294 13.13 3.91 9.41
C PHE A 294 12.16 4.03 8.24
N LEU A 295 12.03 2.96 7.42
CA LEU A 295 11.09 2.91 6.31
C LEU A 295 9.62 2.94 6.77
N ALA A 296 9.32 2.49 7.99
CA ALA A 296 7.97 2.63 8.56
C ALA A 296 7.61 4.11 8.78
N PHE A 297 8.48 4.91 9.39
CA PHE A 297 8.24 6.34 9.55
C PHE A 297 8.26 7.08 8.21
N SER A 298 9.13 6.71 7.29
CA SER A 298 9.07 7.17 5.90
C SER A 298 7.68 6.90 5.28
N SER A 299 7.14 5.69 5.45
CA SER A 299 5.83 5.29 4.94
C SER A 299 4.65 6.07 5.57
N ILE A 300 4.74 6.45 6.85
CA ILE A 300 3.77 7.33 7.52
C ILE A 300 3.80 8.72 6.89
N SER A 301 4.99 9.27 6.66
CA SER A 301 5.16 10.56 5.97
C SER A 301 4.61 10.50 4.54
N GLN A 302 4.90 9.45 3.78
CA GLN A 302 4.37 9.27 2.42
C GLN A 302 2.84 9.17 2.41
N ALA A 303 2.22 8.50 3.39
CA ALA A 303 0.77 8.48 3.54
C ALA A 303 0.21 9.90 3.77
N GLY A 304 0.88 10.73 4.57
CA GLY A 304 0.54 12.13 4.73
C GLY A 304 0.56 12.92 3.42
N TYR A 305 1.59 12.70 2.57
CA TYR A 305 1.63 13.33 1.23
C TYR A 305 0.50 12.83 0.32
N ILE A 306 0.17 11.54 0.35
CA ILE A 306 -0.94 10.98 -0.43
C ILE A 306 -2.26 11.66 -0.05
N MET A 307 -2.47 12.00 1.21
CA MET A 307 -3.68 12.69 1.67
C MET A 307 -3.85 14.11 1.10
N LEU A 308 -2.79 14.75 0.59
CA LEU A 308 -2.91 16.00 -0.16
C LEU A 308 -3.72 15.85 -1.45
N GLY A 309 -3.73 14.67 -2.06
CA GLY A 309 -4.61 14.39 -3.20
C GLY A 309 -6.06 14.22 -2.77
N VAL A 310 -6.30 13.75 -1.55
CA VAL A 310 -7.65 13.53 -1.01
C VAL A 310 -8.32 14.84 -0.60
N ILE A 311 -7.58 15.77 0.02
CA ILE A 311 -8.14 16.97 0.68
C ILE A 311 -8.90 17.89 -0.29
N GLY A 312 -8.51 17.91 -1.57
CA GLY A 312 -9.21 18.68 -2.60
C GLY A 312 -10.55 18.09 -3.01
N GLY A 313 -10.72 16.77 -2.95
CA GLY A 313 -11.91 16.07 -3.44
C GLY A 313 -12.09 16.12 -4.95
N SER A 314 -11.12 16.63 -5.70
CA SER A 314 -11.22 16.88 -7.14
C SER A 314 -10.72 15.70 -7.97
N ALA A 315 -11.16 15.60 -9.25
CA ALA A 315 -10.68 14.62 -10.20
C ALA A 315 -9.15 14.70 -10.40
N LEU A 316 -8.58 15.92 -10.39
CA LEU A 316 -7.14 16.15 -10.44
C LEU A 316 -6.44 15.58 -9.21
N GLY A 317 -7.05 15.72 -8.03
CA GLY A 317 -6.58 15.11 -6.79
C GLY A 317 -6.57 13.59 -6.86
N MET A 318 -7.62 12.97 -7.41
CA MET A 318 -7.71 11.52 -7.60
C MET A 318 -6.64 11.00 -8.57
N THR A 319 -6.47 11.66 -9.72
CA THR A 319 -5.41 11.33 -10.69
C THR A 319 -4.03 11.36 -10.01
N SER A 320 -3.76 12.45 -9.29
CA SER A 320 -2.48 12.65 -8.61
C SER A 320 -2.26 11.63 -7.48
N LEU A 321 -3.31 11.25 -6.74
CA LEU A 321 -3.28 10.23 -5.71
C LEU A 321 -2.92 8.85 -6.29
N VAL A 322 -3.63 8.41 -7.34
CA VAL A 322 -3.40 7.09 -7.94
C VAL A 322 -2.01 7.03 -8.57
N TYR A 323 -1.59 8.09 -9.27
CA TYR A 323 -0.25 8.17 -9.83
C TYR A 323 0.83 8.15 -8.72
N TYR A 324 0.60 8.86 -7.60
CA TYR A 324 1.52 8.86 -6.47
C TYR A 324 1.67 7.46 -5.87
N ILE A 325 0.57 6.73 -5.68
CA ILE A 325 0.59 5.36 -5.16
C ILE A 325 1.41 4.46 -6.10
N LEU A 326 1.23 4.57 -7.41
CA LEU A 326 1.98 3.79 -8.41
C LEU A 326 3.49 4.03 -8.32
N VAL A 327 3.90 5.30 -8.27
CA VAL A 327 5.31 5.70 -8.16
C VAL A 327 5.91 5.28 -6.81
N TYR A 328 5.17 5.49 -5.72
CA TYR A 328 5.57 5.07 -4.38
C TYR A 328 5.73 3.55 -4.29
N MET A 329 4.85 2.80 -4.94
CA MET A 329 4.92 1.35 -5.02
C MET A 329 6.23 0.89 -5.69
N ALA A 330 6.59 1.46 -6.85
CA ALA A 330 7.81 1.09 -7.56
C ALA A 330 9.07 1.34 -6.69
N ALA A 331 9.18 2.52 -6.09
CA ALA A 331 10.34 2.89 -5.27
C ALA A 331 10.43 2.06 -3.98
N ASN A 332 9.32 1.91 -3.27
CA ASN A 332 9.30 1.27 -1.96
C ASN A 332 9.49 -0.26 -2.05
N LEU A 333 8.88 -0.92 -3.06
CA LEU A 333 9.10 -2.35 -3.32
C LEU A 333 10.56 -2.63 -3.73
N ALA A 334 11.23 -1.72 -4.45
CA ALA A 334 12.65 -1.85 -4.74
C ALA A 334 13.50 -1.83 -3.47
N ILE A 335 13.26 -0.87 -2.57
CA ILE A 335 14.02 -0.74 -1.33
C ILE A 335 13.83 -1.98 -0.45
N PHE A 336 12.59 -2.39 -0.19
CA PHE A 336 12.32 -3.58 0.61
C PHE A 336 12.83 -4.87 -0.05
N GLY A 337 12.81 -4.95 -1.38
CA GLY A 337 13.41 -6.06 -2.12
C GLY A 337 14.92 -6.18 -1.90
N ILE A 338 15.63 -5.05 -1.85
CA ILE A 338 17.06 -5.03 -1.54
C ILE A 338 17.30 -5.37 -0.08
N VAL A 339 16.52 -4.81 0.86
CA VAL A 339 16.63 -5.13 2.29
C VAL A 339 16.36 -6.63 2.52
N SER A 340 15.34 -7.20 1.88
CA SER A 340 15.06 -8.63 1.94
C SER A 340 16.21 -9.48 1.41
N ALA A 341 16.79 -9.09 0.26
CA ALA A 341 17.93 -9.80 -0.31
C ALA A 341 19.17 -9.76 0.61
N VAL A 342 19.44 -8.62 1.25
CA VAL A 342 20.52 -8.49 2.24
C VAL A 342 20.25 -9.37 3.46
N GLU A 343 19.03 -9.30 4.02
CA GLU A 343 18.62 -10.10 5.18
C GLU A 343 18.76 -11.60 4.95
N GLN A 344 18.45 -12.09 3.72
CA GLN A 344 18.58 -13.51 3.37
C GLN A 344 20.04 -13.99 3.23
N HIS A 345 20.95 -13.12 2.83
CA HIS A 345 22.37 -13.44 2.61
C HIS A 345 23.29 -13.04 3.78
N THR A 346 22.69 -12.55 4.86
CA THR A 346 23.41 -12.17 6.08
C THR A 346 22.63 -12.70 7.29
N ASP A 347 23.23 -12.67 8.47
CA ASP A 347 22.58 -13.09 9.71
C ASP A 347 21.56 -12.04 10.21
N GLY A 348 20.71 -11.54 9.31
CA GLY A 348 19.64 -10.60 9.66
C GLY A 348 20.12 -9.15 9.82
N LYS A 349 21.13 -8.72 9.08
CA LYS A 349 21.62 -7.33 9.08
C LYS A 349 20.56 -6.39 8.51
N VAL A 350 20.03 -5.52 9.35
CA VAL A 350 18.96 -4.56 9.00
C VAL A 350 19.17 -3.17 9.60
N CYS A 351 20.31 -2.90 10.24
CA CYS A 351 20.64 -1.58 10.73
C CYS A 351 21.30 -0.73 9.63
N ILE A 352 21.10 0.59 9.67
CA ILE A 352 21.70 1.51 8.66
C ILE A 352 23.23 1.39 8.68
N GLU A 353 23.84 1.19 9.85
CA GLU A 353 25.28 1.00 10.01
C GLU A 353 25.79 -0.27 9.31
N ASP A 354 24.99 -1.32 9.23
CA ASP A 354 25.35 -2.55 8.53
C ASP A 354 25.61 -2.30 7.03
N TYR A 355 25.00 -1.25 6.46
CA TYR A 355 25.16 -0.87 5.05
C TYR A 355 26.38 0.02 4.80
N ASN A 356 27.23 0.29 5.82
CA ASN A 356 28.47 1.04 5.63
C ASN A 356 29.38 0.35 4.62
N GLY A 357 29.77 1.09 3.57
CA GLY A 357 30.60 0.57 2.48
C GLY A 357 29.91 -0.41 1.53
N PHE A 358 28.59 -0.56 1.57
CA PHE A 358 27.82 -1.51 0.75
C PHE A 358 28.08 -1.38 -0.76
N TYR A 359 28.34 -0.15 -1.25
CA TYR A 359 28.69 0.09 -2.65
C TYR A 359 29.96 -0.64 -3.08
N ARG A 360 30.95 -0.82 -2.20
CA ARG A 360 32.22 -1.49 -2.54
C ARG A 360 32.05 -2.98 -2.80
N THR A 361 31.11 -3.62 -2.13
CA THR A 361 30.85 -5.06 -2.23
C THR A 361 29.71 -5.41 -3.17
N ASN A 362 28.64 -4.59 -3.18
CA ASN A 362 27.42 -4.82 -3.95
C ASN A 362 26.99 -3.56 -4.73
N PRO A 363 27.81 -3.05 -5.69
CA PRO A 363 27.58 -1.75 -6.33
C PRO A 363 26.24 -1.61 -7.03
N LYS A 364 25.77 -2.68 -7.70
CA LYS A 364 24.48 -2.65 -8.41
C LYS A 364 23.31 -2.44 -7.45
N LEU A 365 23.28 -3.17 -6.33
CA LEU A 365 22.20 -3.05 -5.34
C LEU A 365 22.24 -1.69 -4.64
N ALA A 366 23.44 -1.18 -4.31
CA ALA A 366 23.61 0.13 -3.71
C ALA A 366 23.11 1.26 -4.63
N VAL A 367 23.41 1.19 -5.94
CA VAL A 367 22.89 2.16 -6.92
C VAL A 367 21.38 2.08 -7.03
N LEU A 368 20.79 0.88 -7.18
CA LEU A 368 19.34 0.70 -7.26
C LEU A 368 18.62 1.23 -6.00
N MET A 369 19.17 0.97 -4.81
CA MET A 369 18.66 1.51 -3.56
C MET A 369 18.71 3.04 -3.54
N THR A 370 19.80 3.63 -4.00
CA THR A 370 19.97 5.08 -4.08
C THR A 370 18.95 5.72 -5.03
N LEU A 371 18.74 5.14 -6.24
CA LEU A 371 17.74 5.63 -7.19
C LEU A 371 16.33 5.62 -6.58
N SER A 372 16.00 4.55 -5.86
CA SER A 372 14.71 4.42 -5.19
C SER A 372 14.54 5.40 -4.03
N LEU A 373 15.59 5.62 -3.22
CA LEU A 373 15.60 6.63 -2.16
C LEU A 373 15.49 8.06 -2.71
N PHE A 374 16.16 8.36 -3.82
CA PHE A 374 16.05 9.65 -4.51
C PHE A 374 14.65 9.88 -5.09
N SER A 375 14.00 8.82 -5.57
CA SER A 375 12.60 8.90 -5.97
C SER A 375 11.70 9.22 -4.78
N LEU A 376 11.85 8.54 -3.64
CA LEU A 376 11.08 8.86 -2.41
C LEU A 376 11.33 10.27 -1.89
N ALA A 377 12.57 10.74 -2.00
CA ALA A 377 12.94 12.11 -1.65
C ALA A 377 12.29 13.15 -2.57
N GLY A 378 12.01 12.79 -3.83
CA GLY A 378 11.46 13.69 -4.83
C GLY A 378 12.55 14.49 -5.57
N ILE A 379 13.66 13.84 -5.90
CA ILE A 379 14.75 14.46 -6.67
C ILE A 379 14.48 14.24 -8.18
N PRO A 380 14.55 15.30 -9.03
CA PRO A 380 14.52 15.12 -10.47
C PRO A 380 15.75 14.29 -10.93
N PRO A 381 15.67 13.47 -11.97
CA PRO A 381 14.55 13.27 -12.91
C PRO A 381 13.63 12.07 -12.55
N PHE A 382 13.68 11.57 -11.32
CA PHE A 382 12.95 10.37 -10.92
C PHE A 382 11.44 10.62 -10.77
N ALA A 383 10.64 9.57 -10.96
CA ALA A 383 9.18 9.62 -10.91
C ALA A 383 8.61 10.24 -9.63
N GLY A 384 9.28 10.06 -8.49
CA GLY A 384 8.88 10.62 -7.20
C GLY A 384 8.83 12.15 -7.17
N PHE A 385 9.66 12.84 -7.96
CA PHE A 385 9.56 14.29 -8.12
C PHE A 385 8.23 14.67 -8.77
N PHE A 386 7.89 14.04 -9.89
CA PHE A 386 6.66 14.34 -10.62
C PHE A 386 5.41 13.99 -9.81
N SER A 387 5.43 12.87 -9.06
CA SER A 387 4.30 12.49 -8.21
C SER A 387 4.05 13.53 -7.10
N LYS A 388 5.11 14.03 -6.45
CA LYS A 388 4.99 15.12 -5.47
C LYS A 388 4.54 16.41 -6.11
N PHE A 389 5.09 16.76 -7.28
CA PHE A 389 4.70 17.95 -8.01
C PHE A 389 3.21 17.96 -8.35
N PHE A 390 2.68 16.88 -8.91
CA PHE A 390 1.27 16.80 -9.28
C PHE A 390 0.34 16.86 -8.06
N ILE A 391 0.68 16.19 -6.96
CA ILE A 391 -0.16 16.18 -5.77
C ILE A 391 -0.15 17.56 -5.06
N PHE A 392 0.98 18.26 -5.07
CA PHE A 392 1.09 19.63 -4.57
C PHE A 392 0.32 20.62 -5.45
N ALA A 393 0.42 20.46 -6.77
CA ALA A 393 -0.33 21.27 -7.72
C ALA A 393 -1.85 21.06 -7.55
N ALA A 394 -2.31 19.82 -7.36
CA ALA A 394 -3.71 19.52 -7.11
C ALA A 394 -4.22 20.18 -5.83
N ALA A 395 -3.50 20.05 -4.70
CA ALA A 395 -3.87 20.68 -3.44
C ALA A 395 -3.81 22.21 -3.50
N SER A 396 -2.81 22.78 -4.20
CA SER A 396 -2.68 24.23 -4.37
C SER A 396 -3.82 24.82 -5.20
N LYS A 397 -4.27 24.11 -6.25
CA LYS A 397 -5.40 24.53 -7.09
C LYS A 397 -6.71 24.63 -6.27
N GLU A 398 -6.87 23.82 -5.25
CA GLU A 398 -8.00 23.84 -4.31
C GLU A 398 -7.82 24.87 -3.16
N GLY A 399 -6.77 25.70 -3.19
CA GLY A 399 -6.53 26.78 -2.23
C GLY A 399 -5.73 26.39 -0.98
N PHE A 400 -5.22 25.16 -0.86
CA PHE A 400 -4.46 24.70 0.32
C PHE A 400 -2.98 25.11 0.28
N HIS A 401 -2.67 26.38 -0.05
CA HIS A 401 -1.31 26.87 -0.21
C HIS A 401 -0.43 26.73 1.04
N LEU A 402 -0.98 27.03 2.23
CA LEU A 402 -0.24 26.86 3.49
C LEU A 402 0.14 25.40 3.74
N LEU A 403 -0.78 24.48 3.47
CA LEU A 403 -0.54 23.04 3.64
C LEU A 403 0.55 22.55 2.68
N VAL A 404 0.51 23.02 1.42
CA VAL A 404 1.54 22.72 0.42
C VAL A 404 2.90 23.28 0.84
N PHE A 405 2.95 24.51 1.38
CA PHE A 405 4.18 25.09 1.90
C PHE A 405 4.79 24.26 3.04
N ILE A 406 3.97 23.82 4.02
CA ILE A 406 4.41 22.93 5.11
C ILE A 406 4.91 21.58 4.54
N ALA A 407 4.23 21.05 3.54
CA ALA A 407 4.61 19.80 2.87
C ALA A 407 5.96 19.94 2.14
N LEU A 408 6.22 21.06 1.48
CA LEU A 408 7.51 21.35 0.84
C LEU A 408 8.65 21.41 1.86
N LEU A 409 8.46 22.09 3.00
CA LEU A 409 9.46 22.10 4.08
C LEU A 409 9.74 20.68 4.60
N ASN A 410 8.70 19.88 4.78
CA ASN A 410 8.84 18.49 5.20
C ASN A 410 9.53 17.61 4.14
N THR A 411 9.43 17.94 2.86
CA THR A 411 10.16 17.27 1.80
C THR A 411 11.68 17.48 1.93
N VAL A 412 12.11 18.68 2.33
CA VAL A 412 13.52 18.95 2.61
C VAL A 412 14.02 18.14 3.81
N ILE A 413 13.21 18.01 4.86
CA ILE A 413 13.55 17.17 6.01
C ILE A 413 13.67 15.70 5.57
N SER A 414 12.75 15.22 4.72
CA SER A 414 12.79 13.85 4.24
C SER A 414 14.02 13.57 3.37
N LEU A 415 14.44 14.51 2.55
CA LEU A 415 15.67 14.42 1.77
C LEU A 415 16.90 14.16 2.67
N TYR A 416 17.00 14.89 3.78
CA TYR A 416 18.11 14.73 4.70
C TYR A 416 18.28 13.29 5.19
N TYR A 417 17.23 12.68 5.70
CA TYR A 417 17.35 11.33 6.26
C TYR A 417 17.53 10.24 5.19
N TYR A 418 17.01 10.41 3.98
CA TYR A 418 17.31 9.48 2.86
C TYR A 418 18.80 9.58 2.47
N LEU A 419 19.38 10.79 2.47
CA LEU A 419 20.80 10.98 2.19
C LEU A 419 21.70 10.37 3.27
N LEU A 420 21.24 10.22 4.52
CA LEU A 420 22.01 9.50 5.54
C LEU A 420 22.22 8.03 5.18
N VAL A 421 21.20 7.36 4.61
CA VAL A 421 21.35 5.98 4.13
C VAL A 421 22.30 5.91 2.93
N VAL A 422 22.18 6.84 2.00
CA VAL A 422 23.11 6.93 0.85
C VAL A 422 24.53 7.17 1.32
N LYS A 423 24.75 8.08 2.29
CA LYS A 423 26.05 8.33 2.92
C LYS A 423 26.64 7.05 3.52
N ALA A 424 25.84 6.26 4.25
CA ALA A 424 26.29 4.99 4.81
C ALA A 424 26.80 4.04 3.70
N MET A 425 26.05 3.90 2.62
CA MET A 425 26.39 2.97 1.53
C MET A 425 27.64 3.37 0.75
N PHE A 426 27.87 4.66 0.50
CA PHE A 426 28.90 5.15 -0.43
C PHE A 426 30.12 5.75 0.25
N ILE A 427 29.95 6.44 1.38
CA ILE A 427 30.99 7.30 1.98
C ILE A 427 31.56 6.66 3.24
N THR A 428 30.69 6.17 4.14
CA THR A 428 31.14 5.65 5.43
C THR A 428 31.81 4.28 5.24
N PRO A 429 33.10 4.11 5.70
CA PRO A 429 33.74 2.82 5.62
C PRO A 429 33.08 1.82 6.58
N GLY A 430 32.86 0.59 6.14
CA GLY A 430 32.37 -0.50 6.99
C GLY A 430 33.53 -1.31 7.56
N GLU A 431 33.55 -1.57 8.87
CA GLU A 431 34.50 -2.49 9.50
C GLU A 431 34.20 -3.95 9.09
N HIS A 432 32.92 -4.29 9.01
CA HIS A 432 32.40 -5.62 8.59
C HIS A 432 31.39 -5.47 7.46
N PRO A 433 31.84 -5.14 6.22
CA PRO A 433 30.93 -4.88 5.11
C PRO A 433 30.14 -6.14 4.76
N ILE A 434 28.90 -5.94 4.27
CA ILE A 434 28.08 -7.03 3.74
C ILE A 434 28.86 -7.74 2.61
N PRO A 435 29.03 -9.08 2.67
CA PRO A 435 29.77 -9.80 1.66
C PRO A 435 29.12 -9.65 0.26
N THR A 436 29.90 -9.85 -0.79
CA THR A 436 29.36 -9.89 -2.16
C THR A 436 28.47 -11.11 -2.33
N PHE A 437 27.22 -10.90 -2.76
CA PHE A 437 26.28 -11.99 -3.02
C PHE A 437 25.54 -11.76 -4.33
N ARG A 438 24.85 -12.80 -4.79
CA ARG A 438 24.02 -12.75 -6.00
C ARG A 438 22.59 -13.14 -5.63
N SER A 439 21.66 -12.18 -5.69
CA SER A 439 20.23 -12.43 -5.50
C SER A 439 19.68 -13.46 -6.49
N ASP A 440 18.59 -14.11 -6.14
CA ASP A 440 17.88 -15.03 -7.01
C ASP A 440 17.31 -14.33 -8.28
N ARG A 441 16.85 -15.13 -9.25
CA ARG A 441 16.33 -14.60 -10.52
C ARG A 441 15.05 -13.77 -10.32
N GLY A 442 14.17 -14.20 -9.41
CA GLY A 442 12.92 -13.52 -9.09
C GLY A 442 13.18 -12.12 -8.53
N THR A 443 14.02 -12.02 -7.51
CA THR A 443 14.43 -10.74 -6.90
C THR A 443 15.07 -9.80 -7.93
N ARG A 444 15.95 -10.32 -8.81
CA ARG A 444 16.55 -9.48 -9.86
C ARG A 444 15.52 -8.97 -10.87
N LEU A 445 14.56 -9.80 -11.27
CA LEU A 445 13.48 -9.38 -12.15
C LEU A 445 12.60 -8.32 -11.48
N SER A 446 12.23 -8.52 -10.22
CA SER A 446 11.44 -7.55 -9.47
C SER A 446 12.14 -6.21 -9.33
N LEU A 447 13.45 -6.22 -9.01
CA LEU A 447 14.25 -4.99 -8.93
C LEU A 447 14.37 -4.27 -10.28
N ALA A 448 14.51 -5.03 -11.37
CA ALA A 448 14.54 -4.45 -12.72
C ALA A 448 13.20 -3.78 -13.07
N LEU A 449 12.07 -4.43 -12.78
CA LEU A 449 10.73 -3.86 -12.99
C LEU A 449 10.50 -2.59 -12.15
N CYS A 450 10.86 -2.64 -10.87
CA CYS A 450 10.72 -1.49 -9.98
C CYS A 450 11.62 -0.32 -10.42
N THR A 451 12.86 -0.58 -10.80
CA THR A 451 13.78 0.46 -11.28
C THR A 451 13.30 1.06 -12.59
N ALA A 452 12.82 0.23 -13.52
CA ALA A 452 12.18 0.72 -14.74
C ALA A 452 10.97 1.61 -14.41
N GLY A 453 10.14 1.22 -13.43
CA GLY A 453 9.04 2.04 -12.94
C GLY A 453 9.51 3.40 -12.39
N VAL A 454 10.54 3.43 -11.54
CA VAL A 454 11.10 4.67 -10.97
C VAL A 454 11.63 5.64 -12.06
N LEU A 455 12.16 5.10 -13.14
CA LEU A 455 12.71 5.92 -14.24
C LEU A 455 11.64 6.30 -15.28
N LEU A 456 10.91 5.29 -15.77
CA LEU A 456 9.99 5.49 -16.91
C LEU A 456 8.73 6.26 -16.53
N LEU A 457 8.16 6.02 -15.33
CA LEU A 457 6.99 6.78 -14.88
C LEU A 457 7.29 8.28 -14.76
N GLY A 458 8.53 8.67 -14.45
CA GLY A 458 8.94 10.07 -14.41
C GLY A 458 8.97 10.76 -15.77
N ILE A 459 9.21 10.00 -16.85
CA ILE A 459 9.34 10.54 -18.21
C ILE A 459 8.03 10.37 -19.00
N ALA A 460 7.25 9.34 -18.72
CA ALA A 460 6.04 8.98 -19.45
C ALA A 460 4.79 9.71 -18.91
N SER A 461 4.54 10.93 -19.36
CA SER A 461 3.31 11.69 -19.03
C SER A 461 2.03 10.94 -19.42
N VAL A 462 2.10 10.10 -20.45
CA VAL A 462 0.98 9.28 -20.93
C VAL A 462 0.32 8.45 -19.82
N VAL A 463 1.10 7.97 -18.84
CA VAL A 463 0.53 7.19 -17.72
C VAL A 463 -0.34 8.07 -16.82
N TYR A 464 0.10 9.30 -16.53
CA TYR A 464 -0.68 10.26 -15.76
C TYR A 464 -1.97 10.65 -16.48
N ASP A 465 -1.88 10.94 -17.78
CA ASP A 465 -3.01 11.31 -18.62
C ASP A 465 -4.03 10.15 -18.75
N SER A 466 -3.52 8.93 -18.90
CA SER A 466 -4.38 7.72 -18.95
C SER A 466 -5.14 7.49 -17.65
N ILE A 467 -4.53 7.74 -16.49
CA ILE A 467 -5.20 7.69 -15.19
C ILE A 467 -6.25 8.81 -15.12
N GLY A 468 -5.89 10.02 -15.56
CA GLY A 468 -6.76 11.19 -15.54
C GLY A 468 -8.03 11.04 -16.37
N ALA A 469 -7.98 10.26 -17.45
CA ALA A 469 -9.14 10.01 -18.31
C ALA A 469 -10.31 9.31 -17.60
N PHE A 470 -10.06 8.62 -16.47
CA PHE A 470 -11.07 7.88 -15.71
C PHE A 470 -11.28 8.45 -14.29
N ALA A 471 -10.63 9.57 -13.96
CA ALA A 471 -10.74 10.18 -12.65
C ALA A 471 -12.10 10.86 -12.46
N PHE A 472 -12.64 10.74 -11.25
CA PHE A 472 -13.85 11.43 -10.82
C PHE A 472 -13.57 12.28 -9.56
N GLY A 473 -14.40 13.26 -9.29
CA GLY A 473 -14.30 14.18 -8.16
C GLY A 473 -15.66 14.82 -7.85
N MET A 474 -15.66 15.69 -6.82
CA MET A 474 -16.83 16.52 -6.49
C MET A 474 -17.02 17.62 -7.54
#